data_2f7ead696681e9934cfe501ef6150d3e
#
_entry.id   2f7ead696681e9934cfe501ef6150d3e
#
_cell.length_a   1.000
_cell.length_b   1.000
_cell.length_c   1.000
_cell.angle_alpha   90.00
_cell.angle_beta   90.00
_cell.angle_gamma   90.00
#
_symmetry.space_group_name_H-M   'P 1'
#
loop_
_entity.id
_entity.type
_entity.pdbx_description
1 polymer ?
#
loop_
_entity_poly.entity_id
_entity_poly.type
_entity_poly.pdbx_seq_one_letter_code
_entity_poly.pdbx_strand_id
1 'polypeptide(L)'
;MYKKNGKLRVCVDFRDLNKATPMDGYPMSIADMLVDAAAGHKVISFMDGNAGYNQIFMAEEDIGKTTFRCHGAIGLFEWVLMTFGRKNAGATNQRAMNYIFHKLIDRIVEIYIDDVMIKIQRVQRAPS
;
A
#
# COMPACT_ATOMS: atom_id res chain seq x y z
N MET A 1 3.46 -7.46 19.29
CA MET A 1 2.24 -6.71 19.66
C MET A 1 1.02 -7.45 19.15
N TYR A 2 0.02 -7.64 19.98
CA TYR A 2 -1.21 -8.33 19.58
C TYR A 2 -2.25 -7.33 19.07
N LYS A 3 -2.95 -7.71 17.98
CA LYS A 3 -4.13 -6.96 17.52
C LYS A 3 -5.29 -7.18 18.50
N LYS A 4 -6.31 -6.30 18.46
CA LYS A 4 -7.53 -6.43 19.28
C LYS A 4 -8.24 -7.77 19.10
N ASN A 5 -8.07 -8.44 17.95
CA ASN A 5 -8.65 -9.76 17.66
C ASN A 5 -7.77 -10.93 18.12
N GLY A 6 -6.72 -10.70 18.90
CA GLY A 6 -5.80 -11.72 19.40
C GLY A 6 -4.72 -12.18 18.41
N LYS A 7 -4.72 -11.68 17.18
CA LYS A 7 -3.68 -12.02 16.20
C LYS A 7 -2.38 -11.27 16.48
N LEU A 8 -1.25 -11.97 16.30
CA LEU A 8 0.07 -11.39 16.45
C LEU A 8 0.37 -10.44 15.30
N ARG A 9 0.84 -9.23 15.62
CA ARG A 9 1.36 -8.27 14.65
C ARG A 9 2.84 -8.05 14.92
N VAL A 10 3.67 -8.33 13.91
CA VAL A 10 5.11 -8.07 13.97
C VAL A 10 5.36 -6.65 13.48
N CYS A 11 5.97 -5.83 14.34
CA CYS A 11 6.40 -4.47 14.00
C CYS A 11 7.90 -4.38 14.20
N VAL A 12 8.62 -3.98 13.16
CA VAL A 12 10.07 -3.80 13.17
C VAL A 12 10.39 -2.30 13.08
N ASP A 13 11.38 -1.87 13.86
CA ASP A 13 11.85 -0.49 13.81
C ASP A 13 12.87 -0.34 12.67
N PHE A 14 12.45 0.33 11.61
CA PHE A 14 13.29 0.58 10.43
C PHE A 14 13.86 2.00 10.38
N ARG A 15 13.87 2.74 11.48
CA ARG A 15 14.33 4.15 11.48
C ARG A 15 15.74 4.30 10.92
N ASP A 16 16.67 3.45 11.34
CA ASP A 16 18.05 3.52 10.85
C ASP A 16 18.17 3.12 9.38
N LEU A 17 17.46 2.07 8.98
CA LEU A 17 17.40 1.64 7.59
C LEU A 17 16.79 2.73 6.71
N ASN A 18 15.73 3.38 7.17
CA ASN A 18 15.07 4.46 6.44
C ASN A 18 15.98 5.68 6.24
N LYS A 19 16.83 6.01 7.23
CA LYS A 19 17.83 7.08 7.09
C LYS A 19 18.86 6.77 6.01
N ALA A 20 19.24 5.51 5.86
CA ALA A 20 20.19 5.06 4.85
C ALA A 20 19.56 4.82 3.47
N THR A 21 18.25 4.79 3.38
CA THR A 21 17.53 4.50 2.14
C THR A 21 17.31 5.78 1.33
N PRO A 22 17.74 5.83 0.05
CA PRO A 22 17.39 6.93 -0.84
C PRO A 22 15.88 7.05 -1.03
N MET A 23 15.39 8.29 -1.17
CA MET A 23 13.98 8.51 -1.44
C MET A 23 13.61 8.07 -2.85
N ASP A 24 12.55 7.27 -2.99
CA ASP A 24 11.94 6.97 -4.28
C ASP A 24 11.10 8.17 -4.72
N GLY A 25 11.49 8.78 -5.84
CA GLY A 25 10.82 9.96 -6.40
C GLY A 25 9.52 9.65 -7.15
N TYR A 26 8.97 8.45 -7.02
CA TYR A 26 7.74 8.09 -7.71
C TYR A 26 6.59 9.00 -7.29
N PRO A 27 5.82 9.58 -8.26
CA PRO A 27 4.72 10.48 -7.92
C PRO A 27 3.65 9.78 -7.10
N MET A 28 3.33 10.34 -5.94
CA MET A 28 2.29 9.84 -5.06
C MET A 28 1.01 10.63 -5.27
N SER A 29 -0.12 9.95 -5.11
CA SER A 29 -1.43 10.61 -5.13
C SER A 29 -1.56 11.57 -3.95
N ILE A 30 -2.18 12.72 -4.20
CA ILE A 30 -2.47 13.73 -3.18
C ILE A 30 -3.95 13.64 -2.82
N ALA A 31 -4.26 13.67 -1.52
CA ALA A 31 -5.62 13.52 -1.03
C ALA A 31 -6.61 14.53 -1.64
N ASP A 32 -6.20 15.79 -1.82
CA ASP A 32 -7.04 16.82 -2.43
C ASP A 32 -7.40 16.49 -3.88
N MET A 33 -6.48 15.92 -4.65
CA MET A 33 -6.74 15.48 -6.02
C MET A 33 -7.75 14.33 -6.05
N LEU A 34 -7.73 13.46 -5.05
CA LEU A 34 -8.71 12.37 -4.93
C LEU A 34 -10.11 12.90 -4.61
N VAL A 35 -10.21 13.89 -3.75
CA VAL A 35 -11.48 14.56 -3.44
C VAL A 35 -12.05 15.20 -4.71
N ASP A 36 -11.24 15.90 -5.48
CA ASP A 36 -11.64 16.51 -6.74
C ASP A 36 -12.08 15.45 -7.76
N ALA A 37 -11.34 14.34 -7.86
CA ALA A 37 -11.69 13.25 -8.76
C ALA A 37 -12.98 12.54 -8.36
N ALA A 38 -13.34 12.54 -7.07
CA ALA A 38 -14.56 11.95 -6.56
C ALA A 38 -15.78 12.87 -6.76
N ALA A 39 -15.57 14.16 -6.97
CA ALA A 39 -16.66 15.14 -7.10
C ALA A 39 -17.58 14.80 -8.27
N GLY A 40 -18.87 14.92 -8.04
CA GLY A 40 -19.89 14.65 -9.07
C GLY A 40 -20.29 13.18 -9.23
N HIS A 41 -19.67 12.26 -8.50
CA HIS A 41 -20.04 10.85 -8.51
C HIS A 41 -21.04 10.54 -7.40
N LYS A 42 -22.09 9.80 -7.74
CA LYS A 42 -23.17 9.49 -6.78
C LYS A 42 -22.80 8.42 -5.78
N VAL A 43 -21.98 7.48 -6.18
CA VAL A 43 -21.58 6.35 -5.34
C VAL A 43 -20.07 6.22 -5.41
N ILE A 44 -19.45 6.15 -4.24
CA ILE A 44 -18.04 5.93 -4.08
C ILE A 44 -17.87 4.74 -3.16
N SER A 45 -17.07 3.76 -3.58
CA SER A 45 -16.74 2.61 -2.79
C SER A 45 -15.24 2.59 -2.53
N PHE A 46 -14.85 2.25 -1.32
CA PHE A 46 -13.46 2.09 -0.95
C PHE A 46 -13.14 0.61 -0.74
N MET A 47 -12.04 0.16 -1.33
CA MET A 47 -11.45 -1.13 -1.03
C MET A 47 -10.15 -0.90 -0.30
N ASP A 48 -10.00 -1.57 0.85
CA ASP A 48 -8.75 -1.56 1.59
C ASP A 48 -7.78 -2.57 0.98
N GLY A 49 -6.61 -2.11 0.57
CA GLY A 49 -5.52 -2.95 0.09
C GLY A 49 -4.78 -3.65 1.22
N ASN A 50 -5.46 -4.09 2.25
CA ASN A 50 -4.97 -4.60 3.52
C ASN A 50 -4.03 -5.76 3.30
N ALA A 51 -3.22 -6.17 2.90
CA ALA A 51 -2.22 -7.20 2.59
C ALA A 51 -1.49 -6.91 1.27
N GLY A 52 -1.73 -5.75 0.68
CA GLY A 52 -1.07 -5.37 -0.57
C GLY A 52 0.44 -5.39 -0.47
N TYR A 53 0.99 -4.87 0.63
CA TYR A 53 2.43 -4.89 0.88
C TYR A 53 3.00 -6.30 0.93
N ASN A 54 2.31 -7.23 1.57
CA ASN A 54 2.76 -8.62 1.73
C ASN A 54 2.64 -9.45 0.45
N GLN A 55 2.13 -8.89 -0.62
CA GLN A 55 2.09 -9.53 -1.94
C GLN A 55 3.25 -9.11 -2.85
N ILE A 56 4.07 -8.17 -2.42
CA ILE A 56 5.21 -7.66 -3.18
C ILE A 56 6.48 -8.27 -2.62
N PHE A 57 7.22 -9.00 -3.45
CA PHE A 57 8.50 -9.59 -3.07
C PHE A 57 9.59 -8.53 -2.96
N MET A 58 10.44 -8.69 -1.95
CA MET A 58 11.65 -7.89 -1.82
C MET A 58 12.67 -8.27 -2.90
N ALA A 59 13.42 -7.28 -3.38
CA ALA A 59 14.60 -7.55 -4.19
C ALA A 59 15.62 -8.35 -3.36
N GLU A 60 16.24 -9.36 -3.95
CA GLU A 60 17.15 -10.26 -3.22
C GLU A 60 18.27 -9.51 -2.52
N GLU A 61 18.83 -8.47 -3.16
CA GLU A 61 19.89 -7.64 -2.58
C GLU A 61 19.43 -6.82 -1.37
N ASP A 62 18.13 -6.65 -1.18
CA ASP A 62 17.56 -5.84 -0.10
C ASP A 62 17.06 -6.68 1.09
N ILE A 63 16.87 -7.98 0.92
CA ILE A 63 16.32 -8.86 1.95
C ILE A 63 17.16 -8.79 3.22
N GLY A 64 18.47 -8.95 3.11
CA GLY A 64 19.37 -8.93 4.27
C GLY A 64 19.38 -7.62 5.04
N LYS A 65 19.04 -6.51 4.39
CA LYS A 65 18.94 -5.19 5.04
C LYS A 65 17.76 -5.09 6.01
N THR A 66 16.79 -6.00 5.92
CA THR A 66 15.60 -6.05 6.78
C THR A 66 15.77 -6.97 7.99
N THR A 67 16.96 -7.49 8.22
CA THR A 67 17.24 -8.45 9.28
C THR A 67 16.93 -7.87 10.65
N PHE A 68 16.26 -8.64 11.48
CA PHE A 68 15.92 -8.26 12.84
C PHE A 68 16.01 -9.48 13.78
N ARG A 69 16.13 -9.19 15.07
CA ARG A 69 16.08 -10.21 16.12
C ARG A 69 14.76 -10.10 16.87
N CYS A 70 14.10 -11.22 17.06
CA CYS A 70 12.87 -11.26 17.83
C CYS A 70 13.14 -11.63 19.28
N HIS A 71 12.52 -10.95 20.25
CA HIS A 71 12.64 -11.27 21.66
C HIS A 71 12.12 -12.69 21.94
N GLY A 72 12.90 -13.47 22.69
CA GLY A 72 12.55 -14.84 23.08
C GLY A 72 12.72 -15.87 21.98
N ALA A 73 13.06 -15.47 20.76
CA ALA A 73 13.34 -16.38 19.66
C ALA A 73 14.85 -16.55 19.46
N ILE A 74 15.26 -17.76 19.07
CA ILE A 74 16.65 -18.06 18.73
C ILE A 74 16.84 -17.75 17.25
N GLY A 75 17.73 -16.80 16.92
CA GLY A 75 18.15 -16.52 15.57
C GLY A 75 17.71 -15.15 15.06
N LEU A 76 18.08 -14.92 13.83
CA LEU A 76 17.76 -13.70 13.08
C LEU A 76 16.70 -14.00 12.04
N PHE A 77 15.85 -13.02 11.78
CA PHE A 77 14.79 -13.08 10.76
C PHE A 77 14.98 -11.97 9.76
N GLU A 78 14.55 -12.19 8.55
CA GLU A 78 14.57 -11.19 7.49
C GLU A 78 13.24 -11.20 6.72
N TRP A 79 12.94 -10.08 6.06
CA TRP A 79 11.71 -9.97 5.30
C TRP A 79 11.96 -10.32 3.84
N VAL A 80 11.21 -11.29 3.33
CA VAL A 80 11.19 -11.67 1.91
C VAL A 80 10.07 -10.98 1.13
N LEU A 81 9.07 -10.50 1.85
CA LEU A 81 7.96 -9.70 1.30
C LEU A 81 8.06 -8.28 1.84
N MET A 82 7.50 -7.33 1.10
CA MET A 82 7.48 -5.94 1.54
C MET A 82 6.62 -5.78 2.80
N THR A 83 7.05 -4.94 3.72
CA THR A 83 6.38 -4.70 5.00
C THR A 83 6.21 -3.21 5.26
N PHE A 84 5.36 -2.89 6.24
CA PHE A 84 5.13 -1.51 6.69
C PHE A 84 6.37 -0.88 7.33
N GLY A 85 6.38 0.44 7.37
CA GLY A 85 7.38 1.22 8.10
C GLY A 85 8.66 1.50 7.32
N ARG A 86 8.81 0.95 6.12
CA ARG A 86 9.95 1.25 5.25
C ARG A 86 9.67 2.51 4.43
N LYS A 87 10.70 3.31 4.25
CA LYS A 87 10.61 4.63 3.61
C LYS A 87 9.90 4.62 2.25
N ASN A 88 10.23 3.66 1.41
CA ASN A 88 9.71 3.60 0.04
C ASN A 88 8.57 2.58 -0.15
N ALA A 89 8.04 2.02 0.93
CA ALA A 89 6.98 1.02 0.84
C ALA A 89 5.72 1.58 0.18
N GLY A 90 5.30 2.77 0.57
CA GLY A 90 4.15 3.45 -0.02
C GLY A 90 4.32 3.70 -1.51
N ALA A 91 5.48 4.20 -1.93
CA ALA A 91 5.78 4.46 -3.34
C ALA A 91 5.80 3.16 -4.17
N THR A 92 6.38 2.10 -3.63
CA THR A 92 6.43 0.80 -4.31
C THR A 92 5.03 0.21 -4.47
N ASN A 93 4.21 0.28 -3.42
CA ASN A 93 2.83 -0.18 -3.48
C ASN A 93 2.00 0.65 -4.48
N GLN A 94 2.15 1.97 -4.47
CA GLN A 94 1.47 2.85 -5.43
C GLN A 94 1.84 2.50 -6.87
N ARG A 95 3.11 2.24 -7.14
CA ARG A 95 3.58 1.83 -8.46
C ARG A 95 2.95 0.50 -8.89
N ALA A 96 2.90 -0.47 -7.99
CA ALA A 96 2.28 -1.76 -8.26
C ALA A 96 0.78 -1.62 -8.54
N MET A 97 0.07 -0.84 -7.76
CA MET A 97 -1.37 -0.60 -7.93
C MET A 97 -1.66 0.16 -9.22
N ASN A 98 -0.85 1.16 -9.55
CA ASN A 98 -0.97 1.88 -10.82
C ASN A 98 -0.77 0.95 -12.03
N TYR A 99 0.13 0.00 -11.92
CA TYR A 99 0.35 -1.00 -12.96
C TYR A 99 -0.85 -1.94 -13.11
N ILE A 100 -1.36 -2.45 -11.98
CA ILE A 100 -2.50 -3.39 -11.98
C ILE A 100 -3.75 -2.73 -12.56
N PHE A 101 -4.03 -1.49 -12.16
CA PHE A 101 -5.26 -0.77 -12.53
C PHE A 101 -5.07 0.27 -13.65
N HIS A 102 -3.97 0.21 -14.41
CA HIS A 102 -3.61 1.26 -15.37
C HIS A 102 -4.71 1.60 -16.40
N LYS A 103 -5.55 0.62 -16.75
CA LYS A 103 -6.65 0.83 -17.69
C LYS A 103 -7.88 1.49 -17.06
N LEU A 104 -7.97 1.48 -15.73
CA LEU A 104 -9.14 1.95 -14.98
C LEU A 104 -8.88 3.26 -14.24
N ILE A 105 -7.61 3.61 -14.04
CA ILE A 105 -7.22 4.86 -13.38
C ILE A 105 -7.73 6.06 -14.18
N ASP A 106 -8.20 7.10 -13.49
CA ASP A 106 -8.84 8.29 -14.02
C ASP A 106 -10.20 8.06 -14.70
N ARG A 107 -10.64 6.82 -14.75
CA ARG A 107 -11.96 6.46 -15.28
C ARG A 107 -12.94 6.12 -14.16
N ILE A 108 -12.73 4.97 -13.53
CA ILE A 108 -13.56 4.46 -12.44
C ILE A 108 -12.77 4.19 -11.15
N VAL A 109 -11.46 4.19 -11.19
CA VAL A 109 -10.58 3.87 -10.08
C VAL A 109 -9.61 5.01 -9.83
N GLU A 110 -9.48 5.38 -8.57
CA GLU A 110 -8.39 6.23 -8.07
C GLU A 110 -7.68 5.49 -6.94
N ILE A 111 -6.36 5.64 -6.87
CA ILE A 111 -5.55 4.93 -5.91
C ILE A 111 -4.83 5.93 -5.00
N TYR A 112 -4.94 5.69 -3.71
CA TYR A 112 -4.22 6.44 -2.68
C TYR A 112 -3.52 5.46 -1.74
N ILE A 113 -2.24 5.24 -1.98
CA ILE A 113 -1.37 4.33 -1.20
C ILE A 113 -1.99 2.94 -1.04
N ASP A 114 -2.72 2.71 0.05
CA ASP A 114 -3.34 1.42 0.39
C ASP A 114 -4.80 1.33 -0.02
N ASP A 115 -5.42 2.44 -0.36
CA ASP A 115 -6.85 2.51 -0.62
C ASP A 115 -7.14 2.61 -2.11
N VAL A 116 -8.09 1.81 -2.56
CA VAL A 116 -8.61 1.86 -3.93
C VAL A 116 -10.01 2.44 -3.87
N MET A 117 -10.18 3.61 -4.47
CA MET A 117 -11.47 4.27 -4.58
C MET A 117 -12.12 3.94 -5.92
N ILE A 118 -13.31 3.39 -5.87
CA ILE A 118 -14.11 3.09 -7.06
C ILE A 118 -15.21 4.13 -7.20
N LYS A 119 -15.23 4.82 -8.33
CA LYS A 119 -16.21 5.85 -8.64
C LYS A 119 -17.26 5.29 -9.58
N ILE A 120 -18.53 5.37 -9.21
CA ILE A 120 -19.62 4.97 -10.09
C ILE A 120 -20.29 6.24 -10.63
N GLN A 121 -20.12 6.46 -11.90
CA GLN A 121 -20.92 7.44 -12.62
C GLN A 121 -22.36 6.94 -12.66
N ARG A 122 -23.27 7.86 -12.73
CA ARG A 122 -24.72 7.64 -12.76
C ARG A 122 -25.10 6.26 -13.32
N VAL A 123 -25.73 5.45 -12.50
CA VAL A 123 -26.43 4.27 -13.02
C VAL A 123 -27.51 4.80 -13.96
N GLN A 124 -27.31 4.67 -15.25
CA GLN A 124 -28.39 4.84 -16.19
C GLN A 124 -29.36 3.69 -15.93
N ARG A 125 -30.50 4.01 -15.33
CA ARG A 125 -31.61 3.06 -15.36
C ARG A 125 -31.90 2.78 -16.83
N ALA A 126 -31.84 1.51 -17.20
CA ALA A 126 -32.36 1.10 -18.48
C ALA A 126 -33.79 1.64 -18.59
N PRO A 127 -34.16 2.28 -19.71
CA PRO A 127 -35.54 2.70 -19.89
C PRO A 127 -36.46 1.48 -19.80
N SER A 128 -37.36 1.58 -18.87
CA SER A 128 -38.39 0.54 -18.69
C SER A 128 -39.31 0.47 -19.92
#